data_47b8a677e7934dd577a34512f8a09010
#
_entry.id   47b8a677e7934dd577a34512f8a09010
#
_cell.length_a   1.000
_cell.length_b   1.000
_cell.length_c   1.000
_cell.angle_alpha   90.00
_cell.angle_beta   90.00
_cell.angle_gamma   90.00
#
_symmetry.space_group_name_H-M   'P 1'
#
loop_
_entity.id
_entity.type
_entity.pdbx_description
1 polymer ?
#
loop_
_entity_poly.entity_id
_entity_poly.type
_entity_poly.pdbx_seq_one_letter_code
_entity_poly.pdbx_strand_id
1 'polypeptide(L)'
;IYTAECHECNRIYNFDVGISRLYGSDKLLDLNSDFNLLKLFKEKNRKEELRQILERGKCELLDGYGHKIVICDRCKCMYSRFLFTLKEGDNEFSPKYLCHNCRRKLRELTDHEILNDIFQCQYCKNSIKFHKSGEWN
;
A
#
# COMPACT_ATOMS: atom_id res chain seq x y z
N ILE A 1 0.18 6.40 11.58
CA ILE A 1 -1.18 6.58 11.06
C ILE A 1 -1.36 8.00 10.56
N TYR A 2 -1.85 8.14 9.35
CA TYR A 2 -2.22 9.44 8.79
C TYR A 2 -3.74 9.57 8.80
N THR A 3 -4.23 10.67 9.33
CA THR A 3 -5.66 10.91 9.48
C THR A 3 -6.04 12.22 8.79
N ALA A 4 -7.16 12.21 8.11
CA ALA A 4 -7.80 13.42 7.59
C ALA A 4 -9.28 13.36 7.86
N GLU A 5 -9.89 14.52 8.09
CA GLU A 5 -11.31 14.63 8.33
C GLU A 5 -11.92 15.62 7.33
N CYS A 6 -13.01 15.22 6.69
CA CYS A 6 -13.76 16.11 5.83
C CYS A 6 -14.88 16.76 6.65
N HIS A 7 -14.76 18.06 6.89
CA HIS A 7 -15.72 18.79 7.71
C HIS A 7 -17.08 19.00 7.02
N GLU A 8 -17.11 18.87 5.70
CA GLU A 8 -18.36 19.06 4.94
C GLU A 8 -19.27 17.84 4.97
N CYS A 9 -18.69 16.62 4.92
CA CYS A 9 -19.47 15.38 4.92
C CYS A 9 -19.19 14.48 6.12
N ASN A 10 -18.37 14.92 7.07
CA ASN A 10 -17.99 14.21 8.30
C ASN A 10 -17.32 12.86 8.08
N ARG A 11 -16.69 12.66 6.92
CA ARG A 11 -15.92 11.45 6.66
C ARG A 11 -14.54 11.55 7.30
N ILE A 12 -14.07 10.42 7.82
CA ILE A 12 -12.75 10.31 8.43
C ILE A 12 -11.94 9.32 7.61
N TYR A 13 -10.72 9.73 7.25
CA TYR A 13 -9.77 8.91 6.52
C TYR A 13 -8.62 8.54 7.45
N ASN A 14 -8.39 7.24 7.64
CA ASN A 14 -7.26 6.73 8.43
C ASN A 14 -6.47 5.77 7.58
N PHE A 15 -5.18 6.05 7.38
CA PHE A 15 -4.29 5.17 6.64
C PHE A 15 -3.09 4.80 7.51
N ASP A 16 -2.85 3.50 7.64
CA ASP A 16 -1.65 2.98 8.26
C ASP A 16 -0.53 2.99 7.22
N VAL A 17 0.61 3.58 7.60
CA VAL A 17 1.77 3.68 6.73
C VAL A 17 2.97 3.12 7.46
N GLY A 18 3.79 2.34 6.74
CA GLY A 18 4.99 1.73 7.27
C GLY A 18 4.86 0.24 7.48
N ILE A 19 5.65 -0.30 8.40
CA ILE A 19 5.74 -1.73 8.67
C ILE A 19 5.39 -1.98 10.13
N SER A 20 4.42 -2.88 10.36
CA SER A 20 4.15 -3.39 11.70
C SER A 20 5.29 -4.32 12.13
N ARG A 21 5.56 -4.38 13.42
CA ARG A 21 6.52 -5.35 14.00
C ARG A 21 6.15 -6.79 13.69
N LEU A 22 4.88 -7.06 13.38
CA LEU A 22 4.40 -8.38 13.01
C LEU A 22 4.86 -8.84 11.63
N TYR A 23 5.34 -7.92 10.79
CA TYR A 23 5.70 -8.18 9.40
C TYR A 23 7.21 -8.19 9.19
N GLY A 24 7.93 -9.02 9.95
CA GLY A 24 9.35 -9.25 9.68
C GLY A 24 9.54 -9.95 8.33
N SER A 25 10.71 -9.76 7.69
CA SER A 25 10.98 -10.33 6.37
C SER A 25 10.87 -11.85 6.34
N ASP A 26 11.26 -12.52 7.42
CA ASP A 26 11.13 -13.97 7.55
C ASP A 26 9.67 -14.43 7.49
N LYS A 27 8.76 -13.70 8.15
CA LYS A 27 7.33 -14.02 8.15
C LYS A 27 6.67 -13.67 6.82
N LEU A 28 7.08 -12.57 6.20
CA LEU A 28 6.51 -12.14 4.92
C LEU A 28 6.82 -13.14 3.79
N LEU A 29 7.99 -13.75 3.81
CA LEU A 29 8.42 -14.71 2.79
C LEU A 29 7.99 -16.16 3.09
N ASP A 30 7.51 -16.45 4.29
CA ASP A 30 7.12 -17.79 4.69
C ASP A 30 5.63 -18.04 4.41
N LEU A 31 5.32 -18.92 3.47
CA LEU A 31 3.96 -19.26 3.09
C LEU A 31 3.14 -19.90 4.23
N ASN A 32 3.80 -20.44 5.24
CA ASN A 32 3.13 -21.02 6.41
C ASN A 32 2.85 -19.98 7.50
N SER A 33 3.38 -18.76 7.34
CA SER A 33 3.15 -17.66 8.28
C SER A 33 1.76 -17.07 8.10
N ASP A 34 1.16 -16.59 9.20
CA ASP A 34 -0.10 -15.83 9.15
C ASP A 34 0.09 -14.43 8.54
N PHE A 35 1.32 -13.98 8.40
CA PHE A 35 1.67 -12.64 7.92
C PHE A 35 2.47 -12.67 6.61
N ASN A 36 2.18 -13.63 5.73
CA ASN A 36 2.91 -13.74 4.46
C ASN A 36 2.41 -12.73 3.42
N LEU A 37 3.24 -12.49 2.41
CA LEU A 37 2.96 -11.51 1.35
C LEU A 37 1.69 -11.82 0.56
N LEU A 38 1.33 -13.10 0.38
CA LEU A 38 0.11 -13.45 -0.34
C LEU A 38 -1.15 -12.90 0.32
N LYS A 39 -1.17 -12.82 1.65
CA LYS A 39 -2.31 -12.28 2.38
C LYS A 39 -2.41 -10.77 2.27
N LEU A 40 -1.28 -10.10 2.08
CA LEU A 40 -1.23 -8.64 1.93
C LEU A 40 -1.37 -8.19 0.49
N PHE A 41 -1.21 -9.10 -0.47
CA PHE A 41 -1.23 -8.80 -1.89
C PHE A 41 -2.66 -8.76 -2.41
N LYS A 42 -3.06 -7.62 -2.99
CA LYS A 42 -4.44 -7.36 -3.40
C LYS A 42 -4.72 -7.52 -4.91
N GLU A 43 -3.71 -7.89 -5.71
CA GLU A 43 -3.89 -8.18 -7.14
C GLU A 43 -4.31 -9.63 -7.33
N LYS A 44 -5.57 -9.86 -7.70
CA LYS A 44 -6.08 -11.22 -7.89
C LYS A 44 -5.42 -11.95 -9.05
N ASN A 45 -5.12 -11.24 -10.13
CA ASN A 45 -4.63 -11.86 -11.38
C ASN A 45 -3.19 -12.38 -11.28
N ARG A 46 -2.40 -11.90 -10.31
CA ARG A 46 -0.99 -12.28 -10.19
C ARG A 46 -0.67 -13.01 -8.89
N LYS A 47 -1.69 -13.43 -8.14
CA LYS A 47 -1.47 -14.16 -6.88
C LYS A 47 -0.74 -15.48 -7.08
N GLU A 48 -1.07 -16.20 -8.14
CA GLU A 48 -0.42 -17.48 -8.44
C GLU A 48 1.05 -17.28 -8.78
N GLU A 49 1.38 -16.24 -9.54
CA GLU A 49 2.77 -15.91 -9.85
C GLU A 49 3.57 -15.62 -8.57
N LEU A 50 3.00 -14.83 -7.68
CA LEU A 50 3.63 -14.53 -6.38
C LEU A 50 3.81 -15.79 -5.55
N ARG A 51 2.80 -16.66 -5.50
CA ARG A 51 2.89 -17.91 -4.75
C ARG A 51 4.01 -18.80 -5.25
N GLN A 52 4.16 -18.91 -6.58
CA GLN A 52 5.23 -19.69 -7.18
C GLN A 52 6.61 -19.12 -6.83
N ILE A 53 6.77 -17.80 -6.83
CA ILE A 53 8.02 -17.18 -6.44
C ILE A 53 8.37 -17.50 -4.99
N LEU A 54 7.40 -17.40 -4.09
CA LEU A 54 7.61 -17.71 -2.67
C LEU A 54 7.89 -19.19 -2.43
N GLU A 55 7.24 -20.09 -3.19
CA GLU A 55 7.46 -21.54 -3.08
C GLU A 55 8.88 -21.95 -3.51
N ARG A 56 9.45 -21.26 -4.49
CA ARG A 56 10.83 -21.56 -4.91
C ARG A 56 11.87 -21.21 -3.84
N GLY A 57 11.54 -20.28 -2.94
CA GLY A 57 12.40 -19.89 -1.83
C GLY A 57 13.73 -19.26 -2.22
N LYS A 58 13.83 -18.70 -3.42
CA LYS A 58 15.07 -18.08 -3.94
C LYS A 58 14.98 -16.56 -4.08
N CYS A 59 13.87 -15.97 -3.69
CA CYS A 59 13.69 -14.54 -3.79
C CYS A 59 14.23 -13.80 -2.58
N GLU A 60 14.61 -12.54 -2.81
CA GLU A 60 15.03 -11.61 -1.77
C GLU A 60 14.03 -10.47 -1.70
N LEU A 61 13.62 -10.11 -0.47
CA LEU A 61 12.75 -8.97 -0.24
C LEU A 61 13.62 -7.71 -0.11
N LEU A 62 13.44 -6.77 -1.06
CA LEU A 62 14.21 -5.54 -1.05
C LEU A 62 13.70 -4.58 0.03
N ASP A 63 14.57 -3.67 0.47
CA ASP A 63 14.23 -2.65 1.47
C ASP A 63 13.15 -1.70 0.94
N GLY A 64 12.46 -1.03 1.85
CA GLY A 64 11.43 -0.05 1.51
C GLY A 64 10.03 -0.62 1.41
N TYR A 65 9.84 -1.89 1.75
CA TYR A 65 8.50 -2.49 1.77
C TYR A 65 7.68 -1.96 2.94
N GLY A 66 6.36 -1.97 2.78
CA GLY A 66 5.45 -1.57 3.85
C GLY A 66 4.11 -1.09 3.32
N HIS A 67 3.23 -0.74 4.24
CA HIS A 67 1.96 -0.12 3.90
C HIS A 67 2.21 1.32 3.43
N LYS A 68 1.60 1.68 2.32
CA LYS A 68 1.73 3.01 1.70
C LYS A 68 0.37 3.52 1.27
N ILE A 69 0.25 4.85 1.18
CA ILE A 69 -0.90 5.47 0.57
C ILE A 69 -0.60 5.62 -0.92
N VAL A 70 -1.50 5.12 -1.76
CA VAL A 70 -1.39 5.23 -3.21
C VAL A 70 -2.59 6.01 -3.75
N ILE A 71 -2.39 6.78 -4.80
CA ILE A 71 -3.40 7.67 -5.36
C ILE A 71 -3.52 7.48 -6.86
N CYS A 72 -4.75 7.62 -7.37
CA CYS A 72 -5.00 7.79 -8.79
C CYS A 72 -4.97 9.28 -9.10
N ASP A 73 -4.04 9.69 -9.96
CA ASP A 73 -3.90 11.10 -10.31
C ASP A 73 -5.12 11.65 -11.07
N ARG A 74 -5.86 10.79 -11.76
CA ARG A 74 -7.07 11.18 -12.49
C ARG A 74 -8.30 11.28 -11.59
N CYS A 75 -8.59 10.21 -10.84
CA CYS A 75 -9.81 10.12 -10.02
C CYS A 75 -9.63 10.73 -8.63
N LYS A 76 -8.40 10.99 -8.21
CA LYS A 76 -8.04 11.47 -6.87
C LYS A 76 -8.42 10.50 -5.74
N CYS A 77 -8.79 9.27 -6.07
CA CYS A 77 -9.05 8.22 -5.09
C CYS A 77 -7.77 7.72 -4.46
N MET A 78 -7.78 7.50 -3.15
CA MET A 78 -6.64 7.03 -2.39
C MET A 78 -6.93 5.67 -1.79
N TYR A 79 -5.89 4.83 -1.71
CA TYR A 79 -5.99 3.49 -1.16
C TYR A 79 -4.77 3.21 -0.27
N SER A 80 -4.96 2.38 0.75
CA SER A 80 -3.83 1.83 1.50
C SER A 80 -3.47 0.47 0.91
N ARG A 81 -2.20 0.30 0.53
CA ARG A 81 -1.72 -0.95 -0.08
C ARG A 81 -0.34 -1.28 0.44
N PHE A 82 -0.08 -2.58 0.58
CA PHE A 82 1.24 -3.07 0.96
C PHE A 82 2.10 -3.16 -0.29
N LEU A 83 3.16 -2.35 -0.36
CA LEU A 83 4.09 -2.32 -1.48
C LEU A 83 5.37 -3.05 -1.11
N PHE A 84 5.90 -3.82 -2.06
CA PHE A 84 7.13 -4.58 -1.87
C PHE A 84 7.76 -4.86 -3.23
N THR A 85 9.04 -5.19 -3.22
CA THR A 85 9.73 -5.70 -4.40
C THR A 85 10.49 -6.96 -4.03
N LEU A 86 10.26 -8.03 -4.77
CA LEU A 86 11.00 -9.28 -4.65
C LEU A 86 11.99 -9.37 -5.81
N LYS A 87 13.21 -9.77 -5.49
CA LYS A 87 14.23 -10.01 -6.50
C LYS A 87 14.61 -11.48 -6.52
N GLU A 88 14.52 -12.10 -7.70
CA GLU A 88 14.92 -13.49 -7.90
C GLU A 88 15.90 -13.50 -9.10
N GLY A 89 17.20 -13.57 -8.84
CA GLY A 89 18.20 -13.40 -9.88
C GLY A 89 18.13 -12.02 -10.51
N ASP A 90 17.93 -11.95 -11.82
CA ASP A 90 17.77 -10.70 -12.57
C ASP A 90 16.31 -10.27 -12.69
N ASN A 91 15.38 -11.06 -12.17
CA ASN A 91 13.96 -10.79 -12.25
C ASN A 91 13.45 -10.09 -10.99
N GLU A 92 12.55 -9.14 -11.18
CA GLU A 92 11.90 -8.43 -10.08
C GLU A 92 10.39 -8.60 -10.17
N PHE A 93 9.75 -8.70 -9.01
CA PHE A 93 8.30 -8.76 -8.88
C PHE A 93 7.84 -7.66 -7.93
N SER A 94 6.92 -6.84 -8.39
CA SER A 94 6.29 -5.77 -7.58
C SER A 94 4.80 -5.71 -7.87
N PRO A 95 3.98 -5.29 -6.90
CA PRO A 95 2.56 -5.05 -7.16
C PRO A 95 2.36 -3.95 -8.21
N LYS A 96 1.31 -4.13 -9.03
CA LYS A 96 0.88 -3.13 -10.02
C LYS A 96 -0.58 -2.82 -9.77
N TYR A 97 -0.86 -2.16 -8.66
CA TYR A 97 -2.24 -1.84 -8.28
C TYR A 97 -2.84 -0.78 -9.21
N LEU A 98 -4.10 -0.99 -9.54
CA LEU A 98 -4.84 -0.13 -10.46
C LEU A 98 -6.02 0.52 -9.74
N CYS A 99 -6.39 1.73 -10.20
CA CYS A 99 -7.56 2.42 -9.70
C CYS A 99 -8.82 1.61 -10.02
N HIS A 100 -9.70 1.44 -9.04
CA HIS A 100 -10.95 0.70 -9.22
C HIS A 100 -11.91 1.39 -10.20
N ASN A 101 -11.82 2.72 -10.32
CA ASN A 101 -12.73 3.49 -11.17
C ASN A 101 -12.28 3.56 -12.64
N CYS A 102 -11.00 3.91 -12.86
CA CYS A 102 -10.51 4.18 -14.22
C CYS A 102 -9.42 3.22 -14.69
N ARG A 103 -8.98 2.31 -13.84
CA ARG A 103 -7.96 1.28 -14.13
C ARG A 103 -6.56 1.83 -14.43
N ARG A 104 -6.30 3.09 -14.13
CA ARG A 104 -4.96 3.65 -14.23
C ARG A 104 -4.08 3.12 -13.11
N LYS A 105 -2.77 3.04 -13.36
CA LYS A 105 -1.80 2.65 -12.35
C LYS A 105 -1.78 3.67 -11.22
N LEU A 106 -1.83 3.17 -9.99
CA LEU A 106 -1.76 4.01 -8.79
C LEU A 106 -0.32 4.43 -8.51
N ARG A 107 -0.16 5.63 -7.97
CA ARG A 107 1.14 6.20 -7.62
C ARG A 107 1.28 6.27 -6.11
N GLU A 108 2.46 5.91 -5.61
CA GLU A 108 2.78 6.03 -4.19
C GLU A 108 2.94 7.51 -3.81
N LEU A 109 2.35 7.88 -2.66
CA LEU A 109 2.56 9.18 -2.05
C LEU A 109 3.75 9.12 -1.09
N THR A 110 4.63 10.12 -1.16
CA THR A 110 5.71 10.26 -0.18
C THR A 110 5.16 10.85 1.11
N ASP A 111 5.89 10.69 2.22
CA ASP A 111 5.49 11.30 3.49
C ASP A 111 5.38 12.82 3.38
N HIS A 112 6.27 13.44 2.62
CA HIS A 112 6.25 14.89 2.40
C HIS A 112 4.97 15.32 1.68
N GLU A 113 4.57 14.58 0.63
CA GLU A 113 3.34 14.86 -0.10
C GLU A 113 2.10 14.71 0.80
N ILE A 114 2.05 13.66 1.60
CA ILE A 114 0.91 13.39 2.49
C ILE A 114 0.71 14.54 3.48
N LEU A 115 1.80 15.04 4.07
CA LEU A 115 1.72 16.07 5.11
C LEU A 115 1.62 17.48 4.59
N ASN A 116 2.05 17.75 3.37
CA ASN A 116 2.13 19.13 2.82
C ASN A 116 1.09 19.44 1.75
N ASP A 117 0.59 18.42 1.04
CA ASP A 117 -0.36 18.63 -0.03
C ASP A 117 -1.81 18.62 0.49
N ILE A 118 -2.68 19.26 -0.27
CA ILE A 118 -4.12 19.26 -0.03
C ILE A 118 -4.73 18.23 -0.96
N PHE A 119 -5.59 17.35 -0.42
CA PHE A 119 -6.25 16.29 -1.16
C PHE A 119 -7.74 16.56 -1.27
N GLN A 120 -8.41 15.79 -2.11
CA GLN A 120 -9.84 15.92 -2.36
C GLN A 120 -10.59 14.79 -1.67
N CYS A 121 -11.66 15.12 -0.95
CA CYS A 121 -12.55 14.11 -0.40
C CYS A 121 -13.18 13.32 -1.54
N GLN A 122 -13.16 12.00 -1.45
CA GLN A 122 -13.68 11.11 -2.51
C GLN A 122 -15.18 11.21 -2.67
N TYR A 123 -15.89 11.64 -1.63
CA TYR A 123 -17.36 11.65 -1.61
C TYR A 123 -17.93 13.02 -1.98
N CYS A 124 -17.46 14.10 -1.38
CA CYS A 124 -18.02 15.45 -1.57
C CYS A 124 -17.12 16.38 -2.36
N LYS A 125 -15.91 15.97 -2.69
CA LYS A 125 -14.91 16.73 -3.48
C LYS A 125 -14.31 17.96 -2.78
N ASN A 126 -14.66 18.21 -1.54
CA ASN A 126 -14.04 19.29 -0.75
C ASN A 126 -12.60 18.93 -0.36
N SER A 127 -11.84 19.95 -0.02
CA SER A 127 -10.42 19.77 0.33
C SER A 127 -10.27 19.10 1.70
N ILE A 128 -9.31 18.18 1.79
CA ILE A 128 -8.91 17.54 3.04
C ILE A 128 -7.39 17.63 3.17
N LYS A 129 -6.91 17.62 4.40
CA LYS A 129 -5.47 17.60 4.68
C LYS A 129 -5.16 16.56 5.75
N PHE A 130 -4.11 15.79 5.52
CA PHE A 130 -3.69 14.76 6.45
C PHE A 130 -2.76 15.32 7.53
N HIS A 131 -2.82 14.70 8.69
CA HIS A 131 -1.88 14.90 9.78
C HIS A 131 -1.49 13.54 10.35
N LYS A 132 -0.33 13.48 10.97
CA LYS A 132 0.14 12.24 11.61
C LYS A 132 -0.51 12.13 12.98
N SER A 133 -1.20 11.02 13.25
CA SER A 133 -2.03 10.85 14.44
C SER A 133 -1.61 9.67 15.31
N GLY A 134 -0.41 9.17 15.18
CA GLY A 134 0.07 8.08 16.01
C GLY A 134 0.92 7.10 15.24
N GLU A 135 1.34 6.07 15.96
CA GLU A 135 2.16 4.99 15.38
C GLU A 135 1.40 3.67 15.52
N TRP A 136 1.62 2.78 14.58
CA TRP A 136 1.08 1.44 14.65
C TRP A 136 2.19 0.39 14.64
N ASN A 137 1.89 -0.75 15.21
CA ASN A 137 2.86 -1.84 15.31
C ASN A 137 2.55 -2.99 14.39
#